data_2c674d58a18ff2fd1e61a2b6ff6c85de
#
_entry.id   2c674d58a18ff2fd1e61a2b6ff6c85de
#
_cell.length_a   1.000
_cell.length_b   1.000
_cell.length_c   1.000
_cell.angle_alpha   90.00
_cell.angle_beta   90.00
_cell.angle_gamma   90.00
#
_symmetry.space_group_name_H-M   'P 1'
#
loop_
_entity.id
_entity.type
_entity.pdbx_description
1 polymer ?
#
loop_
_entity_poly.entity_id
_entity_poly.type
_entity_poly.pdbx_seq_one_letter_code
_entity_poly.pdbx_strand_id
1 'polypeptide(L)'
;MSTTKKPKGPDRLPGDPTPEQLVEHIVRVDHAGEYGAVRIYEGQMAIMGNTKAGPTIERMLNQEREHLSTFEDLMVDRGVRPTAFLPLWHAAGFALGAATALMGEKAAMACTVAVEETIDEHYAGQIKALAPYEEESTLRKTCAQFRQEELGHRITGLEYGAEQIPGYNVFTTAIKAGSKLAIWLSTRI
;
A
#
# COMPACT_ATOMS: atom_id res chain seq x y z
N MET A 1 4.93 13.47 -45.16
CA MET A 1 4.29 13.66 -43.83
C MET A 1 3.83 12.29 -43.36
N SER A 2 4.61 11.64 -42.48
CA SER A 2 4.26 10.34 -41.90
C SER A 2 3.40 10.61 -40.66
N THR A 3 2.09 10.34 -40.77
CA THR A 3 1.20 10.37 -39.60
C THR A 3 1.44 9.10 -38.80
N THR A 4 2.29 9.19 -37.79
CA THR A 4 2.41 8.15 -36.76
C THR A 4 1.07 8.07 -36.02
N LYS A 5 0.28 7.04 -36.39
CA LYS A 5 -0.96 6.70 -35.70
C LYS A 5 -0.57 6.35 -34.23
N LYS A 6 -1.00 7.17 -33.25
CA LYS A 6 -0.89 6.83 -31.83
C LYS A 6 -1.44 5.41 -31.63
N PRO A 7 -0.76 4.54 -30.89
CA PRO A 7 -1.31 3.22 -30.58
C PRO A 7 -2.69 3.41 -29.94
N LYS A 8 -3.67 2.69 -30.45
CA LYS A 8 -5.01 2.64 -29.86
C LYS A 8 -4.86 1.98 -28.49
N GLY A 9 -5.13 2.73 -27.42
CA GLY A 9 -5.28 2.16 -26.09
C GLY A 9 -6.37 1.06 -26.08
N PRO A 10 -6.46 0.24 -25.03
CA PRO A 10 -7.46 -0.82 -24.95
C PRO A 10 -8.87 -0.25 -25.18
N ASP A 11 -9.75 -1.04 -25.82
CA ASP A 11 -11.13 -0.66 -26.05
C ASP A 11 -11.80 -0.40 -24.71
N ARG A 12 -12.14 0.86 -24.42
CA ARG A 12 -12.76 1.30 -23.16
C ARG A 12 -14.27 1.19 -23.27
N LEU A 13 -14.90 0.66 -22.24
CA LEU A 13 -16.34 0.64 -22.10
C LEU A 13 -16.86 1.98 -21.52
N PRO A 14 -18.12 2.35 -21.76
CA PRO A 14 -18.74 3.48 -21.09
C PRO A 14 -18.67 3.30 -19.56
N GLY A 15 -18.07 4.28 -18.87
CA GLY A 15 -17.87 4.22 -17.42
C GLY A 15 -16.46 3.83 -16.97
N ASP A 16 -15.61 3.31 -17.86
CA ASP A 16 -14.20 3.08 -17.54
C ASP A 16 -13.45 4.42 -17.37
N PRO A 17 -12.51 4.50 -16.39
CA PRO A 17 -11.71 5.71 -16.19
C PRO A 17 -10.89 6.04 -17.45
N THR A 18 -10.68 7.33 -17.72
CA THR A 18 -9.71 7.76 -18.73
C THR A 18 -8.29 7.38 -18.28
N PRO A 19 -7.28 7.34 -19.19
CA PRO A 19 -5.89 7.11 -18.77
C PRO A 19 -5.45 8.07 -17.68
N GLU A 20 -5.80 9.34 -17.80
CA GLU A 20 -5.50 10.37 -16.81
C GLU A 20 -6.20 10.11 -15.46
N GLN A 21 -7.48 9.74 -15.51
CA GLN A 21 -8.23 9.36 -14.30
C GLN A 21 -7.68 8.07 -13.67
N LEU A 22 -7.23 7.11 -14.48
CA LEU A 22 -6.59 5.89 -13.97
C LEU A 22 -5.32 6.24 -13.18
N VAL A 23 -4.45 7.08 -13.74
CA VAL A 23 -3.23 7.54 -13.09
C VAL A 23 -3.53 8.33 -11.82
N GLU A 24 -4.51 9.24 -11.87
CA GLU A 24 -4.96 10.00 -10.70
C GLU A 24 -5.44 9.07 -9.57
N HIS A 25 -6.23 8.04 -9.91
CA HIS A 25 -6.71 7.05 -8.95
C HIS A 25 -5.56 6.23 -8.35
N ILE A 26 -4.60 5.79 -9.17
CA ILE A 26 -3.43 5.05 -8.74
C ILE A 26 -2.61 5.88 -7.75
N VAL A 27 -2.17 7.07 -8.14
CA VAL A 27 -1.33 7.93 -7.29
C VAL A 27 -2.04 8.28 -5.97
N ARG A 28 -3.35 8.58 -6.00
CA ARG A 28 -4.11 8.89 -4.79
C ARG A 28 -4.21 7.70 -3.84
N VAL A 29 -4.53 6.52 -4.36
CA VAL A 29 -4.74 5.34 -3.52
C VAL A 29 -3.44 4.79 -2.98
N ASP A 30 -2.34 4.86 -3.74
CA ASP A 30 -1.03 4.44 -3.28
C ASP A 30 -0.53 5.39 -2.18
N HIS A 31 -0.62 6.71 -2.38
CA HIS A 31 -0.33 7.66 -1.31
C HIS A 31 -1.12 7.34 -0.02
N ALA A 32 -2.41 7.01 -0.14
CA ALA A 32 -3.22 6.67 1.03
C ALA A 32 -2.79 5.34 1.68
N GLY A 33 -2.36 4.38 0.87
CA GLY A 33 -1.84 3.08 1.31
C GLY A 33 -0.54 3.24 2.09
N GLU A 34 0.46 3.91 1.49
CA GLU A 34 1.75 4.16 2.13
C GLU A 34 1.60 5.00 3.41
N TYR A 35 0.73 6.02 3.38
CA TYR A 35 0.41 6.79 4.57
C TYR A 35 -0.17 5.90 5.68
N GLY A 36 -1.09 5.01 5.32
CA GLY A 36 -1.68 4.04 6.25
C GLY A 36 -0.64 3.07 6.82
N ALA A 37 0.26 2.55 5.99
CA ALA A 37 1.35 1.65 6.37
C ALA A 37 2.31 2.34 7.35
N VAL A 38 2.77 3.56 7.04
CA VAL A 38 3.57 4.37 7.98
C VAL A 38 2.88 4.48 9.33
N ARG A 39 1.56 4.76 9.37
CA ARG A 39 0.83 4.87 10.63
C ARG A 39 0.73 3.54 11.40
N ILE A 40 0.57 2.42 10.68
CA ILE A 40 0.56 1.08 11.31
C ILE A 40 1.92 0.81 11.95
N TYR A 41 3.01 1.00 11.23
CA TYR A 41 4.36 0.78 11.78
C TYR A 41 4.71 1.75 12.92
N GLU A 42 4.27 3.00 12.87
CA GLU A 42 4.42 3.94 14.00
C GLU A 42 3.65 3.48 15.24
N GLY A 43 2.44 2.92 15.07
CA GLY A 43 1.70 2.29 16.16
C GLY A 43 2.43 1.08 16.74
N GLN A 44 2.99 0.22 15.89
CA GLN A 44 3.82 -0.91 16.33
C GLN A 44 5.08 -0.43 17.08
N MET A 45 5.77 0.57 16.56
CA MET A 45 6.96 1.16 17.19
C MET A 45 6.67 1.78 18.54
N ALA A 46 5.52 2.41 18.74
CA ALA A 46 5.12 2.99 20.03
C ALA A 46 5.05 1.94 21.15
N ILE A 47 4.75 0.68 20.82
CA ILE A 47 4.65 -0.43 21.78
C ILE A 47 5.94 -1.27 21.79
N MET A 48 6.54 -1.53 20.64
CA MET A 48 7.58 -2.54 20.45
C MET A 48 8.97 -1.97 20.17
N GLY A 49 9.14 -0.65 20.11
CA GLY A 49 10.40 0.00 19.77
C GLY A 49 11.59 -0.42 20.63
N ASN A 50 11.35 -0.75 21.91
CA ASN A 50 12.38 -1.21 22.85
C ASN A 50 12.49 -2.75 22.95
N THR A 51 11.82 -3.50 22.05
CA THR A 51 11.88 -4.97 21.99
C THR A 51 12.93 -5.45 20.99
N LYS A 52 13.14 -6.77 20.93
CA LYS A 52 14.04 -7.38 19.93
C LYS A 52 13.56 -7.14 18.49
N ALA A 53 12.26 -7.02 18.27
CA ALA A 53 11.67 -6.73 16.96
C ALA A 53 11.77 -5.24 16.58
N GLY A 54 11.99 -4.33 17.55
CA GLY A 54 12.04 -2.88 17.33
C GLY A 54 12.91 -2.45 16.14
N PRO A 55 14.17 -2.84 16.07
CA PRO A 55 15.04 -2.47 14.93
C PRO A 55 14.54 -2.97 13.57
N THR A 56 13.85 -4.11 13.53
CA THR A 56 13.27 -4.65 12.30
C THR A 56 12.04 -3.83 11.87
N ILE A 57 11.17 -3.51 12.81
CA ILE A 57 9.98 -2.66 12.56
C ILE A 57 10.42 -1.25 12.13
N GLU A 58 11.45 -0.68 12.78
CA GLU A 58 12.00 0.63 12.42
C GLU A 58 12.54 0.66 10.98
N ARG A 59 13.24 -0.39 10.56
CA ARG A 59 13.74 -0.51 9.18
C ARG A 59 12.57 -0.54 8.17
N MET A 60 11.52 -1.33 8.42
CA MET A 60 10.32 -1.36 7.58
C MET A 60 9.63 0.00 7.57
N LEU A 61 9.42 0.62 8.72
CA LEU A 61 8.86 1.97 8.83
C LEU A 61 9.63 3.01 8.00
N ASN A 62 10.95 2.97 8.02
CA ASN A 62 11.77 3.91 7.25
C ASN A 62 11.62 3.68 5.74
N GLN A 63 11.47 2.45 5.30
CA GLN A 63 11.19 2.11 3.90
C GLN A 63 9.80 2.61 3.47
N GLU A 64 8.76 2.43 4.30
CA GLU A 64 7.43 3.00 4.05
C GLU A 64 7.44 4.53 3.93
N ARG A 65 8.29 5.21 4.70
CA ARG A 65 8.46 6.65 4.58
C ARG A 65 9.09 7.08 3.25
N GLU A 66 9.99 6.27 2.69
CA GLU A 66 10.55 6.49 1.35
C GLU A 66 9.48 6.27 0.26
N HIS A 67 8.65 5.22 0.39
CA HIS A 67 7.52 4.99 -0.49
C HIS A 67 6.53 6.15 -0.44
N LEU A 68 6.11 6.56 0.75
CA LEU A 68 5.20 7.68 0.97
C LEU A 68 5.74 8.97 0.32
N SER A 69 7.00 9.31 0.59
CA SER A 69 7.63 10.51 -0.01
C SER A 69 7.61 10.48 -1.54
N THR A 70 7.82 9.30 -2.14
CA THR A 70 7.74 9.13 -3.60
C THR A 70 6.34 9.43 -4.12
N PHE A 71 5.29 8.97 -3.45
CA PHE A 71 3.92 9.27 -3.86
C PHE A 71 3.49 10.69 -3.52
N GLU A 72 4.02 11.33 -2.48
CA GLU A 72 3.84 12.76 -2.21
C GLU A 72 4.39 13.61 -3.35
N ASP A 73 5.61 13.30 -3.84
CA ASP A 73 6.21 13.97 -4.99
C ASP A 73 5.37 13.76 -6.27
N LEU A 74 4.93 12.51 -6.52
CA LEU A 74 4.06 12.20 -7.67
C LEU A 74 2.71 12.95 -7.60
N MET A 75 2.14 13.11 -6.40
CA MET A 75 0.91 13.90 -6.22
C MET A 75 1.11 15.36 -6.60
N VAL A 76 2.22 15.97 -6.17
CA VAL A 76 2.57 17.35 -6.51
C VAL A 76 2.78 17.50 -8.01
N ASP A 77 3.59 16.63 -8.61
CA ASP A 77 3.94 16.66 -10.03
C ASP A 77 2.73 16.45 -10.96
N ARG A 78 1.77 15.63 -10.54
CA ARG A 78 0.57 15.29 -11.31
C ARG A 78 -0.65 16.12 -10.93
N GLY A 79 -0.56 17.00 -9.92
CA GLY A 79 -1.68 17.80 -9.41
C GLY A 79 -2.80 16.95 -8.81
N VAL A 80 -2.49 15.78 -8.27
CA VAL A 80 -3.44 14.85 -7.65
C VAL A 80 -3.72 15.29 -6.21
N ARG A 81 -4.98 15.23 -5.79
CA ARG A 81 -5.36 15.53 -4.40
C ARG A 81 -5.37 14.25 -3.55
N PRO A 82 -4.97 14.34 -2.28
CA PRO A 82 -5.10 13.21 -1.35
C PRO A 82 -6.56 12.82 -1.14
N THR A 83 -6.78 11.59 -0.69
CA THR A 83 -8.11 11.17 -0.28
C THR A 83 -8.62 12.00 0.91
N ALA A 84 -9.92 12.31 0.92
CA ALA A 84 -10.55 12.98 2.05
C ALA A 84 -10.57 12.11 3.33
N PHE A 85 -10.31 10.81 3.20
CA PHE A 85 -10.24 9.89 4.33
C PHE A 85 -8.89 9.87 5.06
N LEU A 86 -7.91 10.68 4.64
CA LEU A 86 -6.57 10.68 5.26
C LEU A 86 -6.59 10.84 6.79
N PRO A 87 -7.42 11.74 7.41
CA PRO A 87 -7.50 11.83 8.86
C PRO A 87 -8.02 10.55 9.53
N LEU A 88 -8.90 9.80 8.85
CA LEU A 88 -9.39 8.50 9.33
C LEU A 88 -8.28 7.46 9.28
N TRP A 89 -7.53 7.39 8.17
CA TRP A 89 -6.40 6.47 8.03
C TRP A 89 -5.28 6.78 9.00
N HIS A 90 -5.08 8.06 9.32
CA HIS A 90 -4.13 8.48 10.36
C HIS A 90 -4.43 7.81 11.72
N ALA A 91 -5.66 7.90 12.18
CA ALA A 91 -6.06 7.34 13.47
C ALA A 91 -6.19 5.81 13.43
N ALA A 92 -6.83 5.28 12.38
CA ALA A 92 -7.10 3.84 12.25
C ALA A 92 -5.81 3.03 12.05
N GLY A 93 -4.88 3.51 11.22
CA GLY A 93 -3.58 2.85 11.00
C GLY A 93 -2.78 2.77 12.28
N PHE A 94 -2.61 3.89 12.99
CA PHE A 94 -1.89 3.90 14.27
C PHE A 94 -2.55 2.98 15.31
N ALA A 95 -3.87 3.05 15.44
CA ALA A 95 -4.61 2.21 16.38
C ALA A 95 -4.49 0.72 16.06
N LEU A 96 -4.54 0.34 14.77
CA LEU A 96 -4.35 -1.04 14.32
C LEU A 96 -2.93 -1.53 14.66
N GLY A 97 -1.90 -0.73 14.35
CA GLY A 97 -0.51 -1.07 14.66
C GLY A 97 -0.29 -1.25 16.14
N ALA A 98 -0.72 -0.28 16.97
CA ALA A 98 -0.58 -0.34 18.43
C ALA A 98 -1.36 -1.52 19.04
N ALA A 99 -2.61 -1.73 18.62
CA ALA A 99 -3.45 -2.82 19.12
C ALA A 99 -2.84 -4.20 18.82
N THR A 100 -2.37 -4.40 17.60
CA THR A 100 -1.74 -5.68 17.21
C THR A 100 -0.40 -5.88 17.92
N ALA A 101 0.38 -4.84 18.14
CA ALA A 101 1.61 -4.89 18.92
C ALA A 101 1.36 -5.20 20.41
N LEU A 102 0.28 -4.68 21.01
CA LEU A 102 -0.15 -5.04 22.37
C LEU A 102 -0.54 -6.52 22.51
N MET A 103 -1.00 -7.16 21.43
CA MET A 103 -1.26 -8.61 21.40
C MET A 103 0.02 -9.44 21.31
N GLY A 104 1.17 -8.80 21.09
CA GLY A 104 2.49 -9.42 21.03
C GLY A 104 3.11 -9.42 19.63
N GLU A 105 4.41 -9.72 19.56
CA GLU A 105 5.25 -9.65 18.38
C GLU A 105 4.66 -10.40 17.18
N LYS A 106 4.22 -11.65 17.40
CA LYS A 106 3.63 -12.45 16.31
C LYS A 106 2.34 -11.87 15.76
N ALA A 107 1.54 -11.20 16.59
CA ALA A 107 0.30 -10.57 16.15
C ALA A 107 0.59 -9.28 15.36
N ALA A 108 1.57 -8.48 15.78
CA ALA A 108 2.05 -7.34 15.01
C ALA A 108 2.55 -7.79 13.63
N MET A 109 3.35 -8.84 13.57
CA MET A 109 3.88 -9.39 12.32
C MET A 109 2.79 -10.05 11.46
N ALA A 110 1.76 -10.64 12.06
CA ALA A 110 0.60 -11.13 11.32
C ALA A 110 -0.24 -9.99 10.71
N CYS A 111 -0.28 -8.83 11.38
CA CYS A 111 -0.86 -7.61 10.81
C CYS A 111 -0.05 -7.15 9.60
N THR A 112 1.26 -7.05 9.71
CA THR A 112 2.17 -6.77 8.59
C THR A 112 1.88 -7.71 7.42
N VAL A 113 1.95 -9.03 7.62
CA VAL A 113 1.70 -10.00 6.55
C VAL A 113 0.35 -9.77 5.85
N ALA A 114 -0.72 -9.50 6.62
CA ALA A 114 -2.05 -9.30 6.06
C ALA A 114 -2.16 -8.02 5.22
N VAL A 115 -1.52 -6.94 5.66
CA VAL A 115 -1.47 -5.67 4.93
C VAL A 115 -0.69 -5.85 3.64
N GLU A 116 0.53 -6.40 3.71
CA GLU A 116 1.42 -6.56 2.55
C GLU A 116 0.86 -7.52 1.49
N GLU A 117 0.14 -8.57 1.88
CA GLU A 117 -0.56 -9.42 0.91
C GLU A 117 -1.67 -8.68 0.17
N THR A 118 -2.33 -7.72 0.81
CA THR A 118 -3.34 -6.88 0.15
C THR A 118 -2.69 -5.86 -0.77
N ILE A 119 -1.57 -5.28 -0.36
CA ILE A 119 -0.81 -4.31 -1.16
C ILE A 119 -0.17 -5.01 -2.37
N ASP A 120 0.39 -6.23 -2.22
CA ASP A 120 0.91 -7.00 -3.35
C ASP A 120 -0.14 -7.24 -4.44
N GLU A 121 -1.35 -7.67 -4.05
CA GLU A 121 -2.48 -7.83 -4.98
C GLU A 121 -2.84 -6.51 -5.67
N HIS A 122 -2.81 -5.41 -4.92
CA HIS A 122 -3.14 -4.07 -5.41
C HIS A 122 -2.13 -3.59 -6.45
N TYR A 123 -0.84 -3.60 -6.14
CA TYR A 123 0.23 -3.24 -7.07
C TYR A 123 0.25 -4.13 -8.31
N ALA A 124 0.01 -5.44 -8.16
CA ALA A 124 -0.09 -6.35 -9.30
C ALA A 124 -1.19 -5.93 -10.28
N GLY A 125 -2.34 -5.50 -9.76
CA GLY A 125 -3.45 -4.96 -10.54
C GLY A 125 -3.08 -3.68 -11.29
N GLN A 126 -2.41 -2.76 -10.61
CA GLN A 126 -1.98 -1.47 -11.19
C GLN A 126 -0.92 -1.64 -12.28
N ILE A 127 0.09 -2.48 -12.06
CA ILE A 127 1.11 -2.81 -13.05
C ILE A 127 0.46 -3.33 -14.34
N LYS A 128 -0.56 -4.20 -14.20
CA LYS A 128 -1.33 -4.71 -15.34
C LYS A 128 -2.16 -3.62 -16.01
N ALA A 129 -2.80 -2.76 -15.23
CA ALA A 129 -3.63 -1.66 -15.75
C ALA A 129 -2.78 -0.61 -16.48
N LEU A 130 -1.56 -0.35 -16.02
CA LEU A 130 -0.63 0.59 -16.66
C LEU A 130 0.12 0.00 -17.86
N ALA A 131 0.10 -1.32 -18.07
CA ALA A 131 0.87 -1.98 -19.13
C ALA A 131 0.60 -1.43 -20.56
N PRO A 132 -0.64 -1.03 -20.93
CA PRO A 132 -0.91 -0.46 -22.25
C PRO A 132 -0.40 0.96 -22.47
N TYR A 133 0.03 1.66 -21.42
CA TYR A 133 0.40 3.08 -21.43
C TYR A 133 1.91 3.25 -21.29
N GLU A 134 2.64 3.33 -22.40
CA GLU A 134 4.12 3.45 -22.39
C GLU A 134 4.59 4.78 -21.75
N GLU A 135 3.79 5.83 -21.87
CA GLU A 135 4.02 7.12 -21.21
C GLU A 135 4.07 7.01 -19.68
N GLU A 136 3.39 6.01 -19.12
CA GLU A 136 3.36 5.73 -17.68
C GLU A 136 4.36 4.64 -17.24
N SER A 137 5.35 4.36 -18.09
CA SER A 137 6.36 3.34 -17.78
C SER A 137 7.15 3.61 -16.50
N THR A 138 7.33 4.88 -16.13
CA THR A 138 8.00 5.27 -14.88
C THR A 138 7.14 4.90 -13.67
N LEU A 139 5.87 5.30 -13.63
CA LEU A 139 4.94 4.94 -12.57
C LEU A 139 4.81 3.40 -12.45
N ARG A 140 4.68 2.71 -13.58
CA ARG A 140 4.63 1.24 -13.60
C ARG A 140 5.88 0.59 -12.99
N LYS A 141 7.08 1.14 -13.22
CA LYS A 141 8.33 0.67 -12.62
C LYS A 141 8.36 0.94 -11.12
N THR A 142 7.92 2.11 -10.67
CA THR A 142 7.80 2.44 -9.25
C THR A 142 6.88 1.44 -8.52
N CYS A 143 5.68 1.20 -9.05
CA CYS A 143 4.77 0.18 -8.51
C CYS A 143 5.41 -1.22 -8.48
N ALA A 144 6.18 -1.60 -9.51
CA ALA A 144 6.84 -2.90 -9.56
C ALA A 144 7.99 -3.01 -8.55
N GLN A 145 8.74 -1.95 -8.33
CA GLN A 145 9.80 -1.89 -7.33
C GLN A 145 9.21 -2.00 -5.92
N PHE A 146 8.26 -1.14 -5.57
CA PHE A 146 7.64 -1.13 -4.24
C PHE A 146 6.98 -2.47 -3.94
N ARG A 147 6.26 -3.04 -4.90
CA ARG A 147 5.72 -4.40 -4.78
C ARG A 147 6.78 -5.44 -4.34
N GLN A 148 8.02 -5.38 -4.86
CA GLN A 148 9.09 -6.30 -4.45
C GLN A 148 9.56 -6.02 -3.02
N GLU A 149 9.58 -4.77 -2.62
CA GLU A 149 9.96 -4.34 -1.29
C GLU A 149 8.92 -4.78 -0.26
N GLU A 150 7.62 -4.66 -0.57
CA GLU A 150 6.51 -5.15 0.26
C GLU A 150 6.52 -6.67 0.45
N LEU A 151 6.90 -7.41 -0.59
CA LEU A 151 7.14 -8.85 -0.46
C LEU A 151 8.25 -9.15 0.56
N GLY A 152 9.26 -8.29 0.67
CA GLY A 152 10.29 -8.35 1.70
C GLY A 152 9.73 -8.15 3.12
N HIS A 153 8.84 -7.20 3.32
CA HIS A 153 8.15 -6.98 4.61
C HIS A 153 7.28 -8.19 4.98
N ARG A 154 6.53 -8.72 4.01
CA ARG A 154 5.74 -9.94 4.21
C ARG A 154 6.61 -11.12 4.65
N ILE A 155 7.73 -11.37 3.97
CA ILE A 155 8.66 -12.46 4.32
C ILE A 155 9.19 -12.25 5.73
N THR A 156 9.61 -11.04 6.07
CA THR A 156 10.04 -10.68 7.43
C THR A 156 8.96 -11.02 8.46
N GLY A 157 7.70 -10.65 8.22
CA GLY A 157 6.60 -10.99 9.12
C GLY A 157 6.41 -12.49 9.32
N LEU A 158 6.56 -13.29 8.28
CA LEU A 158 6.49 -14.76 8.34
C LEU A 158 7.67 -15.35 9.14
N GLU A 159 8.88 -14.84 8.95
CA GLU A 159 10.09 -15.27 9.69
C GLU A 159 9.96 -15.01 11.20
N TYR A 160 9.24 -13.97 11.60
CA TYR A 160 8.91 -13.68 13.01
C TYR A 160 7.77 -14.56 13.55
N GLY A 161 7.30 -15.54 12.79
CA GLY A 161 6.29 -16.50 13.23
C GLY A 161 4.86 -15.96 13.23
N ALA A 162 4.52 -15.06 12.33
CA ALA A 162 3.18 -14.51 12.17
C ALA A 162 2.08 -15.58 12.13
N GLU A 163 2.32 -16.70 11.44
CA GLU A 163 1.35 -17.80 11.29
C GLU A 163 1.08 -18.58 12.58
N GLN A 164 1.89 -18.37 13.64
CA GLN A 164 1.78 -19.11 14.89
C GLN A 164 0.76 -18.51 15.87
N ILE A 165 0.10 -17.42 15.52
CA ILE A 165 -0.95 -16.87 16.40
C ILE A 165 -2.22 -17.72 16.32
N PRO A 166 -2.93 -17.91 17.44
CA PRO A 166 -4.25 -18.55 17.40
C PRO A 166 -5.21 -17.79 16.49
N GLY A 167 -5.90 -18.49 15.61
CA GLY A 167 -6.88 -17.88 14.70
C GLY A 167 -6.28 -17.03 13.58
N TYR A 168 -5.01 -17.26 13.20
CA TYR A 168 -4.28 -16.52 12.15
C TYR A 168 -5.13 -16.21 10.91
N ASN A 169 -5.83 -17.21 10.35
CA ASN A 169 -6.64 -17.03 9.16
C ASN A 169 -7.80 -16.04 9.37
N VAL A 170 -8.46 -16.08 10.51
CA VAL A 170 -9.58 -15.16 10.85
C VAL A 170 -9.02 -13.76 11.05
N PHE A 171 -7.94 -13.64 11.81
CA PHE A 171 -7.27 -12.38 12.10
C PHE A 171 -6.79 -11.68 10.82
N THR A 172 -6.04 -12.38 9.97
CA THR A 172 -5.52 -11.84 8.72
C THR A 172 -6.63 -11.53 7.72
N THR A 173 -7.68 -12.36 7.65
CA THR A 173 -8.85 -12.09 6.80
C THR A 173 -9.56 -10.80 7.20
N ALA A 174 -9.74 -10.53 8.49
CA ALA A 174 -10.35 -9.30 8.97
C ALA A 174 -9.52 -8.06 8.59
N ILE A 175 -8.20 -8.12 8.76
CA ILE A 175 -7.29 -7.03 8.38
C ILE A 175 -7.32 -6.81 6.86
N LYS A 176 -7.20 -7.86 6.06
CA LYS A 176 -7.29 -7.78 4.59
C LYS A 176 -8.61 -7.16 4.13
N ALA A 177 -9.73 -7.54 4.75
CA ALA A 177 -11.03 -6.94 4.43
C ALA A 177 -11.06 -5.44 4.74
N GLY A 178 -10.50 -5.01 5.87
CA GLY A 178 -10.34 -3.61 6.23
C GLY A 178 -9.45 -2.85 5.26
N SER A 179 -8.30 -3.42 4.90
CA SER A 179 -7.36 -2.82 3.93
C SER A 179 -7.99 -2.68 2.53
N LYS A 180 -8.70 -3.71 2.05
CA LYS A 180 -9.44 -3.66 0.77
C LYS A 180 -10.54 -2.60 0.77
N LEU A 181 -11.23 -2.43 1.90
CA LEU A 181 -12.23 -1.36 2.06
C LEU A 181 -11.55 0.03 2.03
N ALA A 182 -10.41 0.19 2.71
CA ALA A 182 -9.66 1.45 2.70
C ALA A 182 -9.17 1.81 1.29
N ILE A 183 -8.61 0.86 0.55
CA ILE A 183 -8.22 0.99 -0.85
C ILE A 183 -9.43 1.42 -1.71
N TRP A 184 -10.56 0.72 -1.56
CA TRP A 184 -11.77 0.99 -2.33
C TRP A 184 -12.33 2.41 -2.07
N LEU A 185 -12.32 2.87 -0.82
CA LEU A 185 -12.74 4.22 -0.46
C LEU A 185 -11.77 5.27 -1.01
N SER A 186 -10.47 5.09 -0.81
CA SER A 186 -9.44 6.05 -1.21
C SER A 186 -9.32 6.22 -2.72
N THR A 187 -9.71 5.23 -3.51
CA THR A 187 -9.78 5.34 -4.97
C THR A 187 -10.86 6.31 -5.44
N ARG A 188 -11.91 6.53 -4.63
CA ARG A 188 -13.12 7.28 -5.05
C ARG A 188 -13.19 8.71 -4.57
N ILE A 189 -12.56 9.04 -3.46
CA ILE A 189 -12.72 10.35 -2.80
C ILE A 189 -11.36 10.87 -2.36
#